data_1fe44b6ec4eb26cd5167c33d255f18a6
#
_entry.id   1fe44b6ec4eb26cd5167c33d255f18a6
#
_cell.length_a   1.000
_cell.length_b   1.000
_cell.length_c   1.000
_cell.angle_alpha   90.00
_cell.angle_beta   90.00
_cell.angle_gamma   90.00
#
_symmetry.space_group_name_H-M   'P 1'
#
loop_
_entity.id
_entity.type
_entity.pdbx_description
1 polymer ?
#
loop_
_entity_poly.entity_id
_entity_poly.type
_entity_poly.pdbx_seq_one_letter_code
_entity_poly.pdbx_strand_id
1 'polypeptide(L)'
;MKKNKDNQSQTKVNKELLNAFKRYVSVYSPSGNTHKISTLVFGDLASLNPDNIFTDYYGNIHAQFNCGEGVTIHLNSHLDTVPRTQKNRTIKELGGIVYAYQKNKRAILGADDRAGVTAIFELLDQIVVKKTLPFKGTLLVSFFLDEEIGCVGSSKSDFEFVQQADFSITFDRKGNSDIVVGTYGVAFSNQSMCEWLQSFSIQKGYDFTCVEGGISDAYTISNDMGINSINLSVGYYNEHTDNEYLVLDELENTIKFASELLLNLHKPINEGLTKEAPFTNSIVGKPKSYSYQFEPTAYYDNANGVVSITDGQVTIDCLNEFEIDKLIQSLKRAKEMMEDDYYNWK
;
A
#
# COMPACT_ATOMS: atom_id res chain seq x y z
N MET A 1 12.25 -0.02 -38.48
CA MET A 1 11.51 -1.28 -38.25
C MET A 1 11.62 -1.86 -36.82
N LYS A 2 12.55 -1.41 -35.95
CA LYS A 2 12.64 -1.88 -34.55
C LYS A 2 11.58 -1.25 -33.61
N LYS A 3 11.15 0.00 -33.84
CA LYS A 3 10.16 0.69 -32.99
C LYS A 3 8.78 0.02 -32.92
N ASN A 4 8.34 -0.68 -33.98
CA ASN A 4 7.00 -1.30 -33.98
C ASN A 4 6.92 -2.64 -33.23
N LYS A 5 8.06 -3.33 -32.99
CA LYS A 5 8.04 -4.58 -32.19
C LYS A 5 7.97 -4.30 -30.71
N ASP A 6 8.68 -3.26 -30.24
CA ASP A 6 8.70 -2.89 -28.82
C ASP A 6 7.34 -2.34 -28.38
N ASN A 7 6.66 -1.53 -29.22
CA ASN A 7 5.31 -1.04 -28.94
C ASN A 7 4.24 -2.15 -28.91
N GLN A 8 4.40 -3.24 -29.71
CA GLN A 8 3.45 -4.36 -29.70
C GLN A 8 3.60 -5.22 -28.43
N SER A 9 4.82 -5.40 -27.91
CA SER A 9 5.05 -6.15 -26.68
C SER A 9 4.56 -5.37 -25.44
N GLN A 10 4.84 -4.08 -25.38
CA GLN A 10 4.40 -3.21 -24.30
C GLN A 10 2.88 -3.10 -24.20
N THR A 11 2.20 -2.97 -25.37
CA THR A 11 0.72 -2.96 -25.41
C THR A 11 0.11 -4.28 -24.94
N LYS A 12 0.80 -5.40 -25.12
CA LYS A 12 0.34 -6.73 -24.69
C LYS A 12 0.50 -6.91 -23.17
N VAL A 13 1.63 -6.49 -22.60
CA VAL A 13 1.88 -6.54 -21.16
C VAL A 13 0.84 -5.71 -20.42
N ASN A 14 0.60 -4.47 -20.84
CA ASN A 14 -0.42 -3.62 -20.25
C ASN A 14 -1.82 -4.23 -20.28
N LYS A 15 -2.19 -5.01 -21.31
CA LYS A 15 -3.48 -5.71 -21.35
C LYS A 15 -3.57 -6.88 -20.38
N GLU A 16 -2.49 -7.63 -20.21
CA GLU A 16 -2.45 -8.74 -19.24
C GLU A 16 -2.57 -8.18 -17.82
N LEU A 17 -1.78 -7.16 -17.48
CA LEU A 17 -1.84 -6.48 -16.19
C LEU A 17 -3.23 -5.87 -15.93
N LEU A 18 -3.82 -5.21 -16.93
CA LEU A 18 -5.18 -4.67 -16.84
C LEU A 18 -6.21 -5.76 -16.52
N ASN A 19 -6.10 -6.92 -17.16
CA ASN A 19 -7.03 -8.04 -16.94
C ASN A 19 -6.82 -8.64 -15.53
N ALA A 20 -5.58 -8.79 -15.08
CA ALA A 20 -5.27 -9.22 -13.73
C ALA A 20 -5.86 -8.25 -12.70
N PHE A 21 -5.64 -6.94 -12.86
CA PHE A 21 -6.22 -5.94 -11.97
C PHE A 21 -7.76 -5.96 -12.00
N LYS A 22 -8.38 -6.02 -13.17
CA LYS A 22 -9.86 -6.09 -13.30
C LYS A 22 -10.46 -7.32 -12.62
N ARG A 23 -9.73 -8.43 -12.56
CA ARG A 23 -10.17 -9.65 -11.87
C ARG A 23 -10.47 -9.35 -10.39
N TYR A 24 -9.58 -8.66 -9.71
CA TYR A 24 -9.72 -8.40 -8.28
C TYR A 24 -10.57 -7.16 -7.99
N VAL A 25 -10.37 -6.05 -8.71
CA VAL A 25 -11.06 -4.79 -8.46
C VAL A 25 -12.56 -4.86 -8.74
N SER A 26 -13.02 -5.80 -9.58
CA SER A 26 -14.44 -6.00 -9.86
C SER A 26 -15.21 -6.63 -8.69
N VAL A 27 -14.51 -7.23 -7.73
CA VAL A 27 -15.14 -7.85 -6.56
C VAL A 27 -15.46 -6.79 -5.52
N TYR A 28 -16.73 -6.69 -5.14
CA TYR A 28 -17.17 -5.81 -4.05
C TYR A 28 -16.81 -6.43 -2.71
N SER A 29 -16.03 -5.70 -1.90
CA SER A 29 -15.49 -6.21 -0.63
C SER A 29 -15.13 -5.08 0.34
N PRO A 30 -16.09 -4.28 0.82
CA PRO A 30 -15.78 -3.31 1.87
C PRO A 30 -15.41 -4.03 3.16
N SER A 31 -14.70 -3.34 4.07
CA SER A 31 -14.34 -3.84 5.40
C SER A 31 -15.53 -4.55 6.05
N GLY A 32 -15.27 -5.68 6.68
CA GLY A 32 -16.29 -6.59 7.24
C GLY A 32 -17.11 -7.40 6.23
N ASN A 33 -16.90 -7.24 4.92
CA ASN A 33 -17.60 -8.01 3.87
C ASN A 33 -16.63 -8.50 2.79
N THR A 34 -15.59 -9.19 3.18
CA THR A 34 -14.46 -9.61 2.33
C THR A 34 -14.57 -11.04 1.82
N HIS A 35 -15.56 -11.82 2.24
CA HIS A 35 -15.66 -13.25 1.94
C HIS A 35 -15.48 -13.59 0.45
N LYS A 36 -16.07 -12.81 -0.47
CA LYS A 36 -15.96 -13.09 -1.92
C LYS A 36 -14.55 -12.90 -2.45
N ILE A 37 -13.88 -11.82 -2.05
CA ILE A 37 -12.51 -11.58 -2.47
C ILE A 37 -11.56 -12.57 -1.81
N SER A 38 -11.77 -12.91 -0.54
CA SER A 38 -10.96 -13.90 0.16
C SER A 38 -11.07 -15.28 -0.51
N THR A 39 -12.28 -15.70 -0.90
CA THR A 39 -12.47 -16.94 -1.65
C THR A 39 -11.75 -16.94 -2.99
N LEU A 40 -11.82 -15.83 -3.75
CA LEU A 40 -11.13 -15.69 -5.02
C LEU A 40 -9.60 -15.74 -4.84
N VAL A 41 -9.07 -14.94 -3.94
CA VAL A 41 -7.62 -14.85 -3.67
C VAL A 41 -7.07 -16.18 -3.13
N PHE A 42 -7.79 -16.82 -2.21
CA PHE A 42 -7.40 -18.15 -1.72
C PHE A 42 -7.35 -19.20 -2.84
N GLY A 43 -8.37 -19.20 -3.71
CA GLY A 43 -8.42 -20.11 -4.86
C GLY A 43 -7.28 -19.85 -5.86
N ASP A 44 -6.98 -18.57 -6.13
CA ASP A 44 -5.90 -18.21 -7.03
C ASP A 44 -4.51 -18.59 -6.43
N LEU A 45 -4.27 -18.34 -5.13
CA LEU A 45 -3.06 -18.81 -4.45
C LEU A 45 -2.94 -20.34 -4.47
N ALA A 46 -4.02 -21.04 -4.15
CA ALA A 46 -4.02 -22.51 -4.15
C ALA A 46 -3.67 -23.10 -5.53
N SER A 47 -4.08 -22.42 -6.60
CA SER A 47 -3.77 -22.85 -7.98
C SER A 47 -2.28 -22.75 -8.33
N LEU A 48 -1.51 -21.97 -7.59
CA LEU A 48 -0.05 -21.85 -7.73
C LEU A 48 0.72 -22.97 -7.02
N ASN A 49 0.03 -23.89 -6.35
CA ASN A 49 0.61 -24.99 -5.58
C ASN A 49 1.66 -24.54 -4.55
N PRO A 50 1.29 -23.67 -3.58
CA PRO A 50 2.18 -23.26 -2.50
C PRO A 50 2.55 -24.47 -1.62
N ASP A 51 3.70 -24.40 -0.93
CA ASP A 51 4.12 -25.42 0.05
C ASP A 51 3.21 -25.42 1.28
N ASN A 52 2.65 -24.26 1.63
CA ASN A 52 1.64 -24.10 2.67
C ASN A 52 0.64 -23.01 2.26
N ILE A 53 -0.64 -23.20 2.58
CA ILE A 53 -1.70 -22.19 2.43
C ILE A 53 -2.76 -22.42 3.51
N PHE A 54 -3.13 -21.34 4.21
CA PHE A 54 -4.15 -21.39 5.25
C PHE A 54 -4.81 -20.02 5.47
N THR A 55 -5.88 -20.01 6.21
CA THR A 55 -6.45 -18.80 6.81
C THR A 55 -6.21 -18.83 8.30
N ASP A 56 -5.77 -17.71 8.86
CA ASP A 56 -5.60 -17.58 10.30
C ASP A 56 -6.94 -17.40 11.04
N TYR A 57 -6.86 -17.25 12.36
CA TYR A 57 -8.06 -17.12 13.20
C TYR A 57 -8.92 -15.90 12.85
N TYR A 58 -8.30 -14.80 12.38
CA TYR A 58 -9.04 -13.61 11.97
C TYR A 58 -9.67 -13.75 10.58
N GLY A 59 -9.11 -14.62 9.76
CA GLY A 59 -9.52 -14.86 8.38
C GLY A 59 -8.55 -14.29 7.34
N ASN A 60 -7.40 -13.76 7.75
CA ASN A 60 -6.32 -13.39 6.82
C ASN A 60 -5.85 -14.62 6.06
N ILE A 61 -5.37 -14.43 4.85
CA ILE A 61 -4.88 -15.53 3.99
C ILE A 61 -3.36 -15.50 4.00
N HIS A 62 -2.77 -16.67 4.25
CA HIS A 62 -1.33 -16.87 4.27
C HIS A 62 -0.93 -17.97 3.30
N ALA A 63 0.18 -17.75 2.58
CA ALA A 63 0.77 -18.77 1.71
C ALA A 63 2.29 -18.73 1.77
N GLN A 64 2.93 -19.89 1.60
CA GLN A 64 4.38 -20.06 1.55
C GLN A 64 4.80 -20.75 0.26
N PHE A 65 5.83 -20.19 -0.36
CA PHE A 65 6.46 -20.75 -1.56
C PHE A 65 7.95 -20.92 -1.33
N ASN A 66 8.43 -22.14 -1.42
CA ASN A 66 9.83 -22.51 -1.23
C ASN A 66 10.54 -22.52 -2.60
N CYS A 67 11.35 -21.50 -2.87
CA CYS A 67 12.05 -21.33 -4.13
C CYS A 67 13.54 -21.73 -4.05
N GLY A 68 13.92 -22.51 -3.05
CA GLY A 68 15.27 -22.98 -2.78
C GLY A 68 15.92 -22.29 -1.58
N GLU A 69 17.21 -22.54 -1.35
CA GLU A 69 17.94 -21.92 -0.25
C GLU A 69 18.12 -20.41 -0.47
N GLY A 70 17.91 -19.62 0.59
CA GLY A 70 18.06 -18.17 0.55
C GLY A 70 17.29 -17.48 1.69
N VAL A 71 17.10 -16.19 1.55
CA VAL A 71 16.39 -15.35 2.52
C VAL A 71 14.89 -15.56 2.45
N THR A 72 14.19 -15.26 3.55
CA THR A 72 12.73 -15.30 3.63
C THR A 72 12.18 -13.89 3.49
N ILE A 73 11.39 -13.65 2.44
CA ILE A 73 10.76 -12.35 2.17
C ILE A 73 9.25 -12.48 2.31
N HIS A 74 8.66 -11.57 3.05
CA HIS A 74 7.22 -11.46 3.20
C HIS A 74 6.66 -10.39 2.25
N LEU A 75 5.64 -10.76 1.46
CA LEU A 75 4.88 -9.87 0.58
C LEU A 75 3.46 -9.74 1.10
N ASN A 76 2.94 -8.52 1.20
CA ASN A 76 1.59 -8.35 1.72
C ASN A 76 0.83 -7.17 1.10
N SER A 77 -0.49 -7.24 1.18
CA SER A 77 -1.49 -6.29 0.72
C SER A 77 -2.79 -6.56 1.46
N HIS A 78 -3.77 -5.64 1.40
CA HIS A 78 -5.07 -5.88 2.02
C HIS A 78 -6.20 -6.19 1.02
N LEU A 79 -7.26 -6.86 1.52
CA LEU A 79 -8.37 -7.35 0.71
C LEU A 79 -9.66 -6.55 0.84
N ASP A 80 -9.77 -5.67 1.78
CA ASP A 80 -10.94 -4.82 1.93
C ASP A 80 -10.81 -3.54 1.09
N THR A 81 -11.85 -2.80 1.02
CA THR A 81 -11.93 -1.44 0.49
C THR A 81 -12.73 -0.61 1.49
N VAL A 82 -12.62 0.71 1.43
CA VAL A 82 -13.41 1.58 2.30
C VAL A 82 -14.89 1.22 2.29
N PRO A 83 -15.60 1.33 3.44
CA PRO A 83 -17.00 0.91 3.57
C PRO A 83 -17.97 1.59 2.59
N ARG A 84 -17.64 2.78 2.09
CA ARG A 84 -18.49 3.51 1.12
C ARG A 84 -18.27 3.12 -0.34
N THR A 85 -17.39 2.17 -0.62
CA THR A 85 -17.21 1.63 -1.98
C THR A 85 -18.54 1.11 -2.53
N GLN A 86 -18.89 1.51 -3.75
CA GLN A 86 -20.20 1.21 -4.33
C GLN A 86 -20.23 -0.20 -4.93
N LYS A 87 -21.40 -0.86 -4.81
CA LYS A 87 -21.67 -2.12 -5.54
C LYS A 87 -21.90 -1.87 -7.03
N ASN A 88 -21.65 -2.90 -7.86
CA ASN A 88 -21.97 -2.88 -9.29
C ASN A 88 -21.32 -1.73 -10.05
N ARG A 89 -20.05 -1.46 -9.73
CA ARG A 89 -19.23 -0.51 -10.47
C ARG A 89 -18.91 -1.04 -11.86
N THR A 90 -18.80 -0.14 -12.82
CA THR A 90 -18.24 -0.43 -14.15
C THR A 90 -16.82 0.06 -14.21
N ILE A 91 -15.87 -0.85 -14.37
CA ILE A 91 -14.45 -0.50 -14.47
C ILE A 91 -14.15 -0.10 -15.91
N LYS A 92 -13.59 1.09 -16.07
CA LYS A 92 -13.19 1.68 -17.35
C LYS A 92 -11.70 1.84 -17.41
N GLU A 93 -11.16 1.84 -18.62
CA GLU A 93 -9.76 2.14 -18.88
C GLU A 93 -9.70 3.08 -20.09
N LEU A 94 -8.84 4.09 -20.00
CA LEU A 94 -8.55 5.01 -21.09
C LEU A 94 -7.09 5.46 -21.00
N GLY A 95 -6.29 5.10 -22.01
CA GLY A 95 -4.90 5.53 -22.11
C GLY A 95 -4.00 5.07 -20.96
N GLY A 96 -4.25 3.85 -20.43
CA GLY A 96 -3.50 3.31 -19.29
C GLY A 96 -4.02 3.75 -17.91
N ILE A 97 -5.05 4.60 -17.87
CA ILE A 97 -5.69 5.04 -16.61
C ILE A 97 -6.96 4.23 -16.39
N VAL A 98 -7.05 3.55 -15.24
CA VAL A 98 -8.21 2.77 -14.84
C VAL A 98 -9.01 3.52 -13.78
N TYR A 99 -10.33 3.52 -13.92
CA TYR A 99 -11.26 4.22 -13.05
C TYR A 99 -12.64 3.54 -13.03
N ALA A 100 -13.48 3.92 -12.10
CA ALA A 100 -14.80 3.32 -11.94
C ALA A 100 -15.95 4.31 -12.16
N TYR A 101 -17.07 3.76 -12.62
CA TYR A 101 -18.36 4.46 -12.69
C TYR A 101 -19.47 3.63 -12.05
N GLN A 102 -20.43 4.33 -11.47
CA GLN A 102 -21.73 3.77 -11.10
C GLN A 102 -22.82 4.73 -11.52
N LYS A 103 -23.84 4.23 -12.25
CA LYS A 103 -24.99 5.06 -12.73
C LYS A 103 -24.53 6.37 -13.41
N ASN A 104 -23.54 6.27 -14.29
CA ASN A 104 -22.95 7.39 -15.04
C ASN A 104 -22.23 8.48 -14.19
N LYS A 105 -21.94 8.20 -12.92
CA LYS A 105 -21.09 9.05 -12.07
C LYS A 105 -19.80 8.33 -11.77
N ARG A 106 -18.74 9.07 -11.54
CA ARG A 106 -17.49 8.52 -11.00
C ARG A 106 -17.80 7.82 -9.69
N ALA A 107 -17.05 6.79 -9.39
CA ALA A 107 -17.21 5.95 -8.20
C ALA A 107 -15.84 5.54 -7.70
N ILE A 108 -15.75 5.20 -6.41
CA ILE A 108 -14.54 4.65 -5.80
C ILE A 108 -14.10 3.42 -6.61
N LEU A 109 -12.85 3.40 -7.07
CA LEU A 109 -12.31 2.30 -7.84
C LEU A 109 -12.00 1.09 -6.95
N GLY A 110 -11.45 1.32 -5.76
CA GLY A 110 -10.89 0.29 -4.88
C GLY A 110 -9.56 -0.22 -5.40
N ALA A 111 -8.76 0.66 -6.04
CA ALA A 111 -7.38 0.35 -6.40
C ALA A 111 -6.51 0.23 -5.15
N ASP A 112 -6.86 0.94 -4.11
CA ASP A 112 -6.52 0.73 -2.73
C ASP A 112 -7.39 -0.43 -2.18
N ASP A 113 -6.83 -1.69 -1.94
CA ASP A 113 -5.48 -2.06 -2.38
C ASP A 113 -5.49 -3.24 -3.38
N ARG A 114 -6.38 -3.19 -4.37
CA ARG A 114 -6.37 -4.20 -5.45
C ARG A 114 -5.14 -4.08 -6.34
N ALA A 115 -4.46 -2.93 -6.32
CA ALA A 115 -3.21 -2.73 -7.03
C ALA A 115 -2.10 -3.58 -6.38
N GLY A 116 -1.99 -3.58 -5.06
CA GLY A 116 -1.04 -4.42 -4.33
C GLY A 116 -1.35 -5.91 -4.47
N VAL A 117 -2.61 -6.31 -4.37
CA VAL A 117 -3.03 -7.69 -4.67
C VAL A 117 -2.54 -8.11 -6.04
N THR A 118 -2.74 -7.26 -7.06
CA THR A 118 -2.31 -7.55 -8.44
C THR A 118 -0.78 -7.63 -8.53
N ALA A 119 -0.05 -6.72 -7.90
CA ALA A 119 1.41 -6.73 -7.91
C ALA A 119 1.98 -8.03 -7.34
N ILE A 120 1.44 -8.52 -6.23
CA ILE A 120 1.87 -9.78 -5.61
C ILE A 120 1.61 -10.96 -6.55
N PHE A 121 0.43 -11.05 -7.15
CA PHE A 121 0.13 -12.15 -8.08
C PHE A 121 1.00 -12.11 -9.34
N GLU A 122 1.32 -10.94 -9.88
CA GLU A 122 2.23 -10.80 -11.02
C GLU A 122 3.67 -11.23 -10.66
N LEU A 123 4.14 -10.93 -9.44
CA LEU A 123 5.43 -11.42 -8.94
C LEU A 123 5.43 -12.94 -8.78
N LEU A 124 4.38 -13.52 -8.20
CA LEU A 124 4.22 -14.96 -8.06
C LEU A 124 4.15 -15.67 -9.42
N ASP A 125 3.45 -15.09 -10.39
CA ASP A 125 3.39 -15.63 -11.73
C ASP A 125 4.78 -15.69 -12.39
N GLN A 126 5.59 -14.62 -12.23
CA GLN A 126 6.96 -14.58 -12.73
C GLN A 126 7.88 -15.59 -12.05
N ILE A 127 7.73 -15.81 -10.74
CA ILE A 127 8.60 -16.69 -9.94
C ILE A 127 8.16 -18.15 -10.08
N VAL A 128 6.89 -18.43 -9.87
CA VAL A 128 6.37 -19.79 -9.70
C VAL A 128 5.94 -20.41 -11.05
N VAL A 129 5.21 -19.65 -11.87
CA VAL A 129 4.60 -20.16 -13.10
C VAL A 129 5.55 -20.01 -14.28
N LYS A 130 5.85 -18.76 -14.65
CA LYS A 130 6.69 -18.44 -15.83
C LYS A 130 8.18 -18.73 -15.59
N LYS A 131 8.61 -18.70 -14.33
CA LYS A 131 10.03 -18.90 -13.92
C LYS A 131 10.97 -17.92 -14.62
N THR A 132 10.48 -16.73 -14.91
CA THR A 132 11.23 -15.63 -15.55
C THR A 132 12.00 -14.79 -14.54
N LEU A 133 11.56 -14.82 -13.26
CA LEU A 133 12.23 -14.19 -12.13
C LEU A 133 12.90 -15.29 -11.27
N PRO A 134 14.22 -15.47 -11.34
CA PRO A 134 14.93 -16.60 -10.69
C PRO A 134 15.21 -16.30 -9.20
N PHE A 135 14.18 -15.98 -8.44
CA PHE A 135 14.27 -15.79 -7.00
C PHE A 135 14.70 -17.08 -6.31
N LYS A 136 15.55 -16.94 -5.27
CA LYS A 136 15.98 -18.02 -4.37
C LYS A 136 15.71 -17.61 -2.93
N GLY A 137 15.08 -18.52 -2.18
CA GLY A 137 14.65 -18.30 -0.82
C GLY A 137 13.22 -18.75 -0.59
N THR A 138 12.62 -18.26 0.47
CA THR A 138 11.21 -18.49 0.80
C THR A 138 10.41 -17.21 0.61
N LEU A 139 9.29 -17.28 -0.08
CA LEU A 139 8.27 -16.21 -0.10
C LEU A 139 7.18 -16.57 0.89
N LEU A 140 6.92 -15.70 1.83
CA LEU A 140 5.71 -15.66 2.62
C LEU A 140 4.78 -14.61 2.01
N VAL A 141 3.53 -14.94 1.85
CA VAL A 141 2.52 -14.03 1.28
C VAL A 141 1.37 -13.92 2.26
N SER A 142 0.97 -12.71 2.59
CA SER A 142 -0.22 -12.46 3.41
C SER A 142 -1.16 -11.47 2.74
N PHE A 143 -2.45 -11.78 2.78
CA PHE A 143 -3.49 -10.85 2.41
C PHE A 143 -4.34 -10.57 3.65
N PHE A 144 -4.26 -9.34 4.15
CA PHE A 144 -4.92 -8.92 5.37
C PHE A 144 -6.34 -8.43 5.11
N LEU A 145 -7.16 -8.51 6.15
CA LEU A 145 -8.54 -8.04 6.15
C LEU A 145 -8.66 -6.78 7.01
N ASP A 146 -9.65 -5.94 6.70
CA ASP A 146 -10.03 -4.80 7.56
C ASP A 146 -8.87 -3.83 7.86
N GLU A 147 -8.02 -3.58 6.84
CA GLU A 147 -6.97 -2.55 6.91
C GLU A 147 -7.61 -1.16 7.03
N GLU A 148 -8.61 -0.88 6.21
CA GLU A 148 -9.31 0.40 6.04
C GLU A 148 -10.06 0.89 7.28
N ILE A 149 -10.16 0.05 8.30
CA ILE A 149 -10.73 0.39 9.61
C ILE A 149 -9.69 0.30 10.73
N GLY A 150 -8.40 0.40 10.37
CA GLY A 150 -7.28 0.54 11.31
C GLY A 150 -6.37 -0.68 11.41
N CYS A 151 -5.98 -1.29 10.28
CA CYS A 151 -5.04 -2.41 10.18
C CYS A 151 -5.40 -3.59 11.10
N VAL A 152 -6.72 -3.86 11.26
CA VAL A 152 -7.21 -4.83 12.25
C VAL A 152 -6.75 -6.24 11.91
N GLY A 153 -6.74 -6.60 10.61
CA GLY A 153 -6.32 -7.92 10.17
C GLY A 153 -4.86 -8.20 10.47
N SER A 154 -3.95 -7.30 10.11
CA SER A 154 -2.53 -7.48 10.40
C SER A 154 -2.22 -7.51 11.89
N SER A 155 -2.91 -6.69 12.71
CA SER A 155 -2.73 -6.69 14.18
C SER A 155 -3.23 -7.96 14.86
N LYS A 156 -4.07 -8.76 14.20
CA LYS A 156 -4.59 -10.04 14.66
C LYS A 156 -4.09 -11.23 13.84
N SER A 157 -3.09 -11.01 13.02
CA SER A 157 -2.50 -12.01 12.14
C SER A 157 -1.79 -13.12 12.91
N ASP A 158 -1.52 -14.22 12.24
CA ASP A 158 -0.60 -15.25 12.70
C ASP A 158 0.85 -14.69 12.70
N PHE A 159 1.27 -14.16 13.85
CA PHE A 159 2.59 -13.57 14.02
C PHE A 159 3.70 -14.59 13.83
N GLU A 160 3.53 -15.85 14.26
CA GLU A 160 4.53 -16.89 14.13
C GLU A 160 4.83 -17.18 12.65
N PHE A 161 3.82 -17.06 11.79
CA PHE A 161 4.02 -17.18 10.34
C PHE A 161 4.82 -16.01 9.78
N VAL A 162 4.39 -14.79 10.06
CA VAL A 162 5.00 -13.56 9.49
C VAL A 162 6.42 -13.34 10.04
N GLN A 163 6.66 -13.65 11.31
CA GLN A 163 7.97 -13.49 11.97
C GLN A 163 9.08 -14.41 11.43
N GLN A 164 8.77 -15.35 10.55
CA GLN A 164 9.77 -16.10 9.81
C GLN A 164 10.50 -15.26 8.75
N ALA A 165 9.99 -14.09 8.43
CA ALA A 165 10.56 -13.23 7.39
C ALA A 165 11.80 -12.47 7.87
N ASP A 166 12.81 -12.40 7.02
CA ASP A 166 13.98 -11.53 7.20
C ASP A 166 13.67 -10.07 6.85
N PHE A 167 12.66 -9.85 6.00
CA PHE A 167 12.22 -8.54 5.53
C PHE A 167 10.79 -8.60 4.96
N SER A 168 10.02 -7.50 5.09
CA SER A 168 8.65 -7.43 4.60
C SER A 168 8.46 -6.28 3.60
N ILE A 169 7.68 -6.55 2.54
CA ILE A 169 7.28 -5.57 1.54
C ILE A 169 5.75 -5.53 1.49
N THR A 170 5.19 -4.41 1.88
CA THR A 170 3.78 -4.07 1.70
C THR A 170 3.61 -3.35 0.36
N PHE A 171 2.53 -3.62 -0.36
CA PHE A 171 2.20 -3.00 -1.63
C PHE A 171 0.90 -2.22 -1.48
N ASP A 172 0.95 -1.10 -0.77
CA ASP A 172 -0.23 -0.35 -0.35
C ASP A 172 0.09 1.13 -0.15
N ARG A 173 0.74 1.74 -1.14
CA ARG A 173 1.01 3.16 -1.12
C ARG A 173 0.56 3.81 -2.41
N LYS A 174 -0.14 4.94 -2.30
CA LYS A 174 -0.46 5.79 -3.45
C LYS A 174 0.78 6.31 -4.15
N GLY A 175 0.60 6.76 -5.41
CA GLY A 175 1.70 7.32 -6.19
C GLY A 175 2.57 6.24 -6.83
N ASN A 176 3.76 6.62 -7.28
CA ASN A 176 4.55 5.77 -8.18
C ASN A 176 6.02 5.57 -7.78
N SER A 177 6.50 6.24 -6.75
CA SER A 177 7.95 6.22 -6.44
C SER A 177 8.28 6.37 -4.95
N ASP A 178 7.30 6.15 -4.08
CA ASP A 178 7.55 6.14 -2.64
C ASP A 178 7.97 4.75 -2.17
N ILE A 179 9.02 4.71 -1.35
CA ILE A 179 9.35 3.63 -0.42
C ILE A 179 9.03 4.17 0.97
N VAL A 180 7.87 3.86 1.50
CA VAL A 180 7.53 4.30 2.86
C VAL A 180 8.30 3.47 3.86
N VAL A 181 9.11 4.12 4.68
CA VAL A 181 10.00 3.50 5.66
C VAL A 181 9.68 3.92 7.10
N GLY A 182 8.60 4.65 7.30
CA GLY A 182 8.12 5.09 8.61
C GLY A 182 6.87 5.95 8.54
N THR A 183 6.25 6.18 9.70
CA THR A 183 5.08 7.04 9.86
C THR A 183 5.13 7.75 11.22
N TYR A 184 4.78 9.04 11.29
CA TYR A 184 4.70 9.82 12.52
C TYR A 184 5.91 9.66 13.45
N GLY A 185 7.13 9.56 12.88
CA GLY A 185 8.38 9.38 13.63
C GLY A 185 8.64 7.95 14.10
N VAL A 186 7.79 6.98 13.74
CA VAL A 186 8.01 5.55 13.96
C VAL A 186 8.56 4.92 12.67
N ALA A 187 9.71 4.29 12.77
CA ALA A 187 10.33 3.66 11.61
C ALA A 187 9.77 2.26 11.35
N PHE A 188 9.67 1.93 10.07
CA PHE A 188 9.40 0.57 9.59
C PHE A 188 10.70 -0.17 9.26
N SER A 189 11.71 0.55 8.81
CA SER A 189 13.04 0.04 8.52
C SER A 189 14.11 0.86 9.23
N ASN A 190 15.23 0.25 9.57
CA ASN A 190 16.36 0.96 10.14
C ASN A 190 17.10 1.82 9.10
N GLN A 191 17.97 2.74 9.58
CA GLN A 191 18.67 3.71 8.75
C GLN A 191 19.54 3.05 7.67
N SER A 192 20.30 2.00 8.01
CA SER A 192 21.21 1.32 7.08
C SER A 192 20.44 0.68 5.93
N MET A 193 19.27 0.10 6.21
CA MET A 193 18.41 -0.47 5.20
C MET A 193 17.80 0.61 4.28
N CYS A 194 17.38 1.75 4.85
CA CYS A 194 16.89 2.89 4.06
C CYS A 194 17.97 3.44 3.11
N GLU A 195 19.20 3.58 3.57
CA GLU A 195 20.33 4.02 2.76
C GLU A 195 20.63 3.03 1.63
N TRP A 196 20.57 1.74 1.91
CA TRP A 196 20.73 0.71 0.90
C TRP A 196 19.61 0.77 -0.15
N LEU A 197 18.35 0.85 0.26
CA LEU A 197 17.18 0.96 -0.64
C LEU A 197 17.28 2.16 -1.56
N GLN A 198 17.66 3.32 -1.01
CA GLN A 198 17.81 4.55 -1.79
C GLN A 198 18.93 4.43 -2.83
N SER A 199 20.09 3.89 -2.42
CA SER A 199 21.23 3.66 -3.30
C SER A 199 20.91 2.63 -4.37
N PHE A 200 20.19 1.57 -4.00
CA PHE A 200 19.76 0.51 -4.91
C PHE A 200 18.80 1.04 -5.99
N SER A 201 17.80 1.84 -5.60
CA SER A 201 16.86 2.46 -6.53
C SER A 201 17.62 3.26 -7.61
N ILE A 202 18.51 4.16 -7.18
CA ILE A 202 19.33 4.99 -8.07
C ILE A 202 20.23 4.10 -8.98
N GLN A 203 20.90 3.12 -8.42
CA GLN A 203 21.79 2.22 -9.15
C GLN A 203 21.06 1.43 -10.25
N LYS A 204 19.82 1.06 -10.00
CA LYS A 204 18.98 0.32 -10.94
C LYS A 204 18.24 1.22 -11.94
N GLY A 205 18.36 2.54 -11.81
CA GLY A 205 17.75 3.52 -12.71
C GLY A 205 16.26 3.76 -12.41
N TYR A 206 15.85 3.55 -11.16
CA TYR A 206 14.50 3.88 -10.67
C TYR A 206 14.52 5.20 -9.88
N ASP A 207 13.35 5.81 -9.75
CA ASP A 207 13.14 7.06 -9.03
C ASP A 207 12.52 6.83 -7.63
N PHE A 208 12.49 5.59 -7.13
CA PHE A 208 11.93 5.29 -5.82
C PHE A 208 12.76 5.91 -4.70
N THR A 209 12.09 6.62 -3.80
CA THR A 209 12.70 7.39 -2.72
C THR A 209 12.12 6.99 -1.37
N CYS A 210 12.98 6.84 -0.36
CA CYS A 210 12.56 6.58 1.01
C CYS A 210 11.88 7.82 1.60
N VAL A 211 10.64 7.64 2.08
CA VAL A 211 9.80 8.71 2.63
C VAL A 211 9.08 8.27 3.90
N GLU A 212 8.60 9.21 4.69
CA GLU A 212 7.53 8.94 5.66
C GLU A 212 6.18 8.92 4.95
N GLY A 213 5.26 8.06 5.42
CA GLY A 213 3.91 7.92 4.86
C GLY A 213 2.82 7.82 5.91
N GLY A 214 1.66 7.33 5.48
CA GLY A 214 0.54 7.00 6.36
C GLY A 214 0.76 5.70 7.14
N ILE A 215 -0.18 5.40 8.04
CA ILE A 215 -0.28 4.09 8.69
C ILE A 215 -0.76 3.08 7.64
N SER A 216 -0.21 1.88 7.68
CA SER A 216 -0.60 0.73 6.86
C SER A 216 -0.19 -0.56 7.57
N ASP A 217 -0.46 -1.71 7.00
CA ASP A 217 -0.03 -3.00 7.55
C ASP A 217 1.50 -3.09 7.76
N ALA A 218 2.30 -2.31 7.00
CA ALA A 218 3.74 -2.20 7.23
C ALA A 218 4.09 -1.68 8.64
N TYR A 219 3.27 -0.77 9.19
CA TYR A 219 3.42 -0.30 10.57
C TYR A 219 3.24 -1.45 11.56
N THR A 220 2.15 -2.21 11.44
CA THR A 220 1.86 -3.36 12.33
C THR A 220 2.95 -4.41 12.24
N ILE A 221 3.40 -4.78 11.03
CA ILE A 221 4.46 -5.77 10.83
C ILE A 221 5.76 -5.32 11.50
N SER A 222 6.10 -4.06 11.36
CA SER A 222 7.31 -3.52 11.95
C SER A 222 7.20 -3.34 13.46
N ASN A 223 6.13 -2.67 13.93
CA ASN A 223 5.94 -2.31 15.32
C ASN A 223 5.61 -3.50 16.22
N ASP A 224 4.70 -4.36 15.78
CA ASP A 224 4.16 -5.43 16.63
C ASP A 224 4.91 -6.75 16.44
N MET A 225 5.45 -6.99 15.23
CA MET A 225 6.15 -8.24 14.91
C MET A 225 7.67 -8.09 14.88
N GLY A 226 8.20 -6.86 14.90
CA GLY A 226 9.64 -6.58 14.98
C GLY A 226 10.41 -6.83 13.68
N ILE A 227 9.74 -6.85 12.52
CA ILE A 227 10.36 -7.13 11.22
C ILE A 227 10.60 -5.80 10.48
N ASN A 228 11.80 -5.59 9.96
CA ASN A 228 12.03 -4.48 9.04
C ASN A 228 11.10 -4.58 7.84
N SER A 229 10.34 -3.53 7.58
CA SER A 229 9.36 -3.50 6.51
C SER A 229 9.39 -2.19 5.72
N ILE A 230 8.82 -2.24 4.52
CA ILE A 230 8.57 -1.07 3.67
C ILE A 230 7.18 -1.16 3.08
N ASN A 231 6.64 0.01 2.66
CA ASN A 231 5.43 0.05 1.85
C ASN A 231 5.71 0.77 0.52
N LEU A 232 5.43 0.11 -0.59
CA LEU A 232 5.72 0.59 -1.94
C LEU A 232 4.49 1.22 -2.60
N SER A 233 4.70 2.34 -3.30
CA SER A 233 3.70 2.92 -4.18
C SER A 233 3.30 1.94 -5.29
N VAL A 234 1.99 1.83 -5.57
CA VAL A 234 1.42 0.89 -6.54
C VAL A 234 0.56 1.56 -7.61
N GLY A 235 0.74 2.87 -7.82
CA GLY A 235 0.18 3.60 -8.96
C GLY A 235 -1.27 4.07 -8.81
N TYR A 236 -1.91 3.94 -7.63
CA TYR A 236 -3.23 4.51 -7.41
C TYR A 236 -3.17 5.94 -6.85
N TYR A 237 -4.23 6.70 -7.05
CA TYR A 237 -4.37 8.10 -6.65
C TYR A 237 -5.78 8.42 -6.21
N ASN A 238 -5.94 9.44 -5.38
CA ASN A 238 -7.21 9.91 -4.86
C ASN A 238 -8.01 8.79 -4.17
N GLU A 239 -7.30 7.95 -3.45
CA GLU A 239 -7.86 6.85 -2.67
C GLU A 239 -9.03 7.32 -1.83
N HIS A 240 -9.97 6.41 -1.56
CA HIS A 240 -11.14 6.68 -0.75
C HIS A 240 -12.09 7.75 -1.32
N THR A 241 -11.93 8.18 -2.57
CA THR A 241 -12.81 9.17 -3.21
C THR A 241 -13.44 8.64 -4.50
N ASP A 242 -14.53 9.26 -4.93
CA ASP A 242 -15.14 8.93 -6.23
C ASP A 242 -14.23 9.27 -7.42
N ASN A 243 -13.13 9.99 -7.20
CA ASN A 243 -12.13 10.34 -8.21
C ASN A 243 -10.93 9.39 -8.24
N GLU A 244 -10.96 8.32 -7.47
CA GLU A 244 -9.89 7.32 -7.44
C GLU A 244 -9.60 6.76 -8.84
N TYR A 245 -8.31 6.57 -9.13
CA TYR A 245 -7.85 5.97 -10.37
C TYR A 245 -6.52 5.23 -10.16
N LEU A 246 -6.20 4.34 -11.08
CA LEU A 246 -4.93 3.62 -11.17
C LEU A 246 -4.23 3.96 -12.47
N VAL A 247 -2.92 4.18 -12.44
CA VAL A 247 -2.04 4.31 -13.61
C VAL A 247 -1.31 2.98 -13.82
N LEU A 248 -1.64 2.27 -14.89
CA LEU A 248 -1.12 0.91 -15.15
C LEU A 248 0.39 0.88 -15.34
N ASP A 249 0.95 1.86 -16.03
CA ASP A 249 2.40 1.92 -16.27
C ASP A 249 3.18 2.11 -14.96
N GLU A 250 2.59 2.80 -13.98
CA GLU A 250 3.20 3.00 -12.66
C GLU A 250 3.12 1.73 -11.82
N LEU A 251 1.99 1.01 -11.85
CA LEU A 251 1.88 -0.32 -11.24
C LEU A 251 2.90 -1.29 -11.85
N GLU A 252 3.04 -1.29 -13.18
CA GLU A 252 4.03 -2.12 -13.87
C GLU A 252 5.46 -1.75 -13.45
N ASN A 253 5.75 -0.45 -13.29
CA ASN A 253 7.05 0.03 -12.81
C ASN A 253 7.36 -0.47 -11.39
N THR A 254 6.36 -0.45 -10.50
CA THR A 254 6.50 -0.99 -9.14
C THR A 254 6.76 -2.50 -9.14
N ILE A 255 6.06 -3.26 -9.97
CA ILE A 255 6.29 -4.70 -10.11
C ILE A 255 7.74 -4.98 -10.59
N LYS A 256 8.23 -4.21 -11.56
CA LYS A 256 9.62 -4.32 -12.04
C LYS A 256 10.64 -3.98 -10.94
N PHE A 257 10.41 -2.89 -10.21
CA PHE A 257 11.26 -2.51 -9.08
C PHE A 257 11.27 -3.59 -7.98
N ALA A 258 10.10 -4.10 -7.61
CA ALA A 258 9.97 -5.18 -6.62
C ALA A 258 10.64 -6.49 -7.10
N SER A 259 10.58 -6.79 -8.40
CA SER A 259 11.31 -7.92 -8.99
C SER A 259 12.82 -7.78 -8.80
N GLU A 260 13.36 -6.57 -9.05
CA GLU A 260 14.77 -6.28 -8.82
C GLU A 260 15.13 -6.35 -7.33
N LEU A 261 14.25 -5.85 -6.45
CA LEU A 261 14.44 -5.97 -5.00
C LEU A 261 14.53 -7.42 -4.56
N LEU A 262 13.58 -8.28 -4.95
CA LEU A 262 13.55 -9.69 -4.60
C LEU A 262 14.84 -10.41 -5.00
N LEU A 263 15.42 -10.10 -6.15
CA LEU A 263 16.69 -10.69 -6.60
C LEU A 263 17.91 -10.20 -5.80
N ASN A 264 17.82 -9.08 -5.09
CA ASN A 264 18.99 -8.44 -4.49
C ASN A 264 18.91 -8.26 -2.97
N LEU A 265 17.74 -8.43 -2.33
CA LEU A 265 17.56 -8.27 -0.88
C LEU A 265 18.42 -9.24 -0.04
N HIS A 266 18.82 -10.39 -0.58
CA HIS A 266 19.74 -11.30 0.09
C HIS A 266 21.07 -10.62 0.47
N LYS A 267 21.50 -9.57 -0.23
CA LYS A 267 22.77 -8.87 0.05
C LYS A 267 22.70 -8.10 1.36
N PRO A 268 21.81 -7.08 1.51
CA PRO A 268 21.73 -6.32 2.76
C PRO A 268 21.29 -7.20 3.94
N ILE A 269 20.46 -8.22 3.73
CA ILE A 269 20.04 -9.14 4.77
C ILE A 269 21.24 -9.97 5.28
N ASN A 270 22.04 -10.55 4.40
CA ASN A 270 23.23 -11.33 4.76
C ASN A 270 24.33 -10.46 5.39
N GLU A 271 24.42 -9.20 5.02
CA GLU A 271 25.29 -8.20 5.65
C GLU A 271 24.77 -7.76 7.03
N GLY A 272 23.56 -8.17 7.41
CA GLY A 272 22.97 -7.91 8.72
C GLY A 272 22.26 -6.57 8.83
N LEU A 273 21.95 -5.90 7.72
CA LEU A 273 21.28 -4.60 7.73
C LEU A 273 19.84 -4.67 8.30
N THR A 274 19.23 -5.85 8.35
CA THR A 274 17.90 -6.06 8.92
C THR A 274 17.90 -6.55 10.37
N LYS A 275 19.08 -6.76 10.98
CA LYS A 275 19.21 -7.31 12.34
C LYS A 275 18.90 -6.29 13.44
N GLU A 276 19.09 -5.02 13.16
CA GLU A 276 18.73 -3.96 14.09
C GLU A 276 17.21 -3.74 14.00
N ALA A 277 16.55 -3.78 15.16
CA ALA A 277 15.13 -3.47 15.22
C ALA A 277 14.86 -2.07 14.64
N PRO A 278 13.72 -1.86 13.98
CA PRO A 278 13.38 -0.56 13.40
C PRO A 278 13.31 0.59 14.41
N PHE A 279 13.30 0.31 15.70
CA PHE A 279 13.05 1.23 16.80
C PHE A 279 14.26 1.91 17.45
N THR A 280 15.41 1.98 16.83
CA THR A 280 16.44 2.88 17.37
C THR A 280 16.15 4.32 16.93
N ASN A 281 16.02 5.21 17.90
CA ASN A 281 15.62 6.63 17.83
C ASN A 281 16.41 7.54 16.86
N SER A 282 16.75 7.12 15.67
CA SER A 282 17.50 7.95 14.71
C SER A 282 17.18 7.57 13.30
N ILE A 283 15.97 7.93 12.86
CA ILE A 283 15.65 7.73 11.47
C ILE A 283 15.60 9.02 10.76
N VAL A 284 16.22 8.90 9.57
CA VAL A 284 16.22 9.93 8.53
C VAL A 284 16.72 11.23 9.12
N GLY A 285 17.78 11.77 8.60
CA GLY A 285 18.31 13.05 9.05
C GLY A 285 17.14 13.94 9.43
N LYS A 286 17.19 14.49 10.64
CA LYS A 286 16.14 15.25 11.34
C LYS A 286 15.09 15.65 10.31
N PRO A 287 13.81 15.29 10.41
CA PRO A 287 12.82 15.86 9.51
C PRO A 287 13.24 17.33 9.49
N LYS A 288 13.55 17.87 8.30
CA LYS A 288 13.61 19.32 8.19
C LYS A 288 12.38 19.69 8.95
N SER A 289 12.55 20.30 10.12
CA SER A 289 11.43 20.74 10.91
C SER A 289 10.64 21.63 9.96
N TYR A 290 9.79 21.01 9.16
CA TYR A 290 8.63 21.67 8.74
C TYR A 290 7.88 21.78 10.07
N SER A 291 8.21 22.82 10.84
CA SER A 291 7.19 23.46 11.61
C SER A 291 6.16 23.79 10.56
N TYR A 292 5.24 22.86 10.31
CA TYR A 292 3.98 23.19 9.74
C TYR A 292 3.39 24.14 10.76
N GLN A 293 3.73 25.42 10.62
CA GLN A 293 2.83 26.45 11.07
C GLN A 293 1.64 26.27 10.13
N PHE A 294 0.71 25.40 10.57
CA PHE A 294 -0.62 25.37 10.02
C PHE A 294 -1.18 26.78 10.31
N GLU A 295 -0.97 27.68 9.39
CA GLU A 295 -1.67 28.95 9.32
C GLU A 295 -2.80 28.75 8.31
N PRO A 296 -3.96 28.21 8.74
CA PRO A 296 -5.10 28.07 7.84
C PRO A 296 -5.49 29.46 7.40
N THR A 297 -5.42 29.72 6.11
CA THR A 297 -5.96 30.92 5.53
C THR A 297 -7.42 30.66 5.22
N ALA A 298 -8.31 31.40 5.85
CA ALA A 298 -9.74 31.35 5.56
C ALA A 298 -10.09 32.44 4.54
N TYR A 299 -10.75 32.05 3.46
CA TYR A 299 -11.27 32.97 2.46
C TYR A 299 -12.80 32.92 2.49
N TYR A 300 -13.40 34.09 2.51
CA TYR A 300 -14.85 34.23 2.37
C TYR A 300 -15.20 34.69 0.95
N ASP A 301 -15.91 33.84 0.21
CA ASP A 301 -16.47 34.18 -1.10
C ASP A 301 -17.84 34.82 -0.89
N ASN A 302 -17.90 36.16 -0.98
CA ASN A 302 -19.13 36.94 -0.82
C ASN A 302 -20.19 36.67 -1.91
N ALA A 303 -19.80 36.12 -3.07
CA ALA A 303 -20.72 35.83 -4.16
C ALA A 303 -21.54 34.56 -3.93
N ASN A 304 -20.95 33.58 -3.22
CA ASN A 304 -21.56 32.28 -3.00
C ASN A 304 -21.84 31.99 -1.52
N GLY A 305 -21.45 32.85 -0.59
CA GLY A 305 -21.63 32.66 0.85
C GLY A 305 -20.81 31.50 1.41
N VAL A 306 -19.67 31.17 0.79
CA VAL A 306 -18.82 30.02 1.13
C VAL A 306 -17.56 30.48 1.84
N VAL A 307 -17.20 29.80 2.92
CA VAL A 307 -15.88 29.93 3.55
C VAL A 307 -15.04 28.74 3.16
N SER A 308 -13.91 29.02 2.52
CA SER A 308 -12.89 28.01 2.20
C SER A 308 -11.71 28.14 3.17
N ILE A 309 -11.32 27.05 3.81
CA ILE A 309 -10.13 26.97 4.66
C ILE A 309 -9.11 26.13 3.90
N THR A 310 -7.93 26.70 3.66
CA THR A 310 -6.87 26.01 2.94
C THR A 310 -5.51 26.22 3.61
N ASP A 311 -4.68 25.20 3.57
CA ASP A 311 -3.25 25.28 3.88
C ASP A 311 -2.38 25.35 2.60
N GLY A 312 -3.04 25.52 1.46
CA GLY A 312 -2.41 25.48 0.14
C GLY A 312 -2.36 24.10 -0.52
N GLN A 313 -2.61 23.02 0.23
CA GLN A 313 -2.67 21.64 -0.29
C GLN A 313 -4.07 21.02 -0.14
N VAL A 314 -4.77 21.35 0.93
CA VAL A 314 -6.14 20.88 1.19
C VAL A 314 -7.07 22.07 1.33
N THR A 315 -8.18 22.04 0.62
CA THR A 315 -9.25 23.04 0.75
C THR A 315 -10.49 22.37 1.33
N ILE A 316 -11.00 22.92 2.42
CA ILE A 316 -12.28 22.54 3.00
C ILE A 316 -13.27 23.67 2.69
N ASP A 317 -14.27 23.37 1.87
CA ASP A 317 -15.33 24.31 1.55
C ASP A 317 -16.47 24.15 2.58
N CYS A 318 -16.64 25.16 3.44
CA CYS A 318 -17.72 25.22 4.40
C CYS A 318 -18.84 26.09 3.84
N LEU A 319 -20.02 25.51 3.71
CA LEU A 319 -21.14 26.12 2.99
C LEU A 319 -21.93 27.16 3.78
N ASN A 320 -21.86 27.14 5.13
CA ASN A 320 -22.56 28.10 5.97
C ASN A 320 -22.02 28.13 7.42
N GLU A 321 -22.46 29.12 8.19
CA GLU A 321 -22.06 29.37 9.59
C GLU A 321 -22.27 28.11 10.49
N PHE A 322 -23.37 27.40 10.30
CA PHE A 322 -23.69 26.20 11.06
C PHE A 322 -22.71 25.04 10.81
N GLU A 323 -22.24 24.87 9.59
CA GLU A 323 -21.25 23.85 9.24
C GLU A 323 -19.87 24.19 9.78
N ILE A 324 -19.52 25.49 9.78
CA ILE A 324 -18.29 25.99 10.43
C ILE A 324 -18.32 25.71 11.93
N ASP A 325 -19.42 26.01 12.60
CA ASP A 325 -19.57 25.77 14.03
C ASP A 325 -19.48 24.26 14.37
N LYS A 326 -20.06 23.39 13.54
CA LYS A 326 -19.93 21.95 13.69
C LYS A 326 -18.49 21.48 13.53
N LEU A 327 -17.75 21.99 12.55
CA LEU A 327 -16.35 21.66 12.33
C LEU A 327 -15.50 22.10 13.51
N ILE A 328 -15.70 23.33 14.01
CA ILE A 328 -15.01 23.84 15.21
C ILE A 328 -15.30 22.97 16.44
N GLN A 329 -16.54 22.57 16.65
CA GLN A 329 -16.89 21.67 17.76
C GLN A 329 -16.26 20.29 17.63
N SER A 330 -16.20 19.74 16.41
CA SER A 330 -15.57 18.44 16.16
C SER A 330 -14.06 18.49 16.38
N LEU A 331 -13.40 19.56 15.95
CA LEU A 331 -11.96 19.75 16.19
C LEU A 331 -11.64 19.95 17.67
N LYS A 332 -12.49 20.66 18.43
CA LYS A 332 -12.33 20.79 19.89
C LYS A 332 -12.45 19.45 20.60
N ARG A 333 -13.45 18.62 20.24
CA ARG A 333 -13.60 17.28 20.81
C ARG A 333 -12.41 16.37 20.46
N ALA A 334 -11.95 16.41 19.21
CA ALA A 334 -10.75 15.64 18.83
C ALA A 334 -9.53 16.05 19.64
N LYS A 335 -9.33 17.36 19.88
CA LYS A 335 -8.26 17.85 20.72
C LYS A 335 -8.39 17.40 22.18
N GLU A 336 -9.59 17.47 22.76
CA GLU A 336 -9.88 16.97 24.12
C GLU A 336 -9.58 15.47 24.24
N MET A 337 -9.97 14.66 23.24
CA MET A 337 -9.66 13.22 23.22
C MET A 337 -8.15 12.96 23.13
N MET A 338 -7.39 13.73 22.35
CA MET A 338 -5.93 13.63 22.29
C MET A 338 -5.26 14.01 23.61
N GLU A 339 -5.80 15.00 24.33
CA GLU A 339 -5.30 15.40 25.66
C GLU A 339 -5.61 14.34 26.71
N ASP A 340 -6.79 13.71 26.71
CA ASP A 340 -7.18 12.63 27.61
C ASP A 340 -6.34 11.36 27.40
N ASP A 341 -6.05 10.98 26.16
CA ASP A 341 -5.18 9.86 25.86
C ASP A 341 -3.73 10.11 26.30
N TYR A 342 -3.24 11.34 26.18
CA TYR A 342 -1.88 11.70 26.63
C TYR A 342 -1.68 11.59 28.15
N TYR A 343 -2.75 11.81 28.95
CA TYR A 343 -2.70 11.71 30.43
C TYR A 343 -2.95 10.30 30.97
N ASN A 344 -3.54 9.41 30.17
CA ASN A 344 -3.81 8.03 30.60
C ASN A 344 -2.64 7.06 30.34
N TRP A 345 -1.54 7.52 29.75
CA TRP A 345 -0.31 6.75 29.48
C TRP A 345 0.86 7.15 30.41
N LYS A 346 0.60 7.80 31.55
CA LYS A 346 1.54 8.02 32.64
C LYS A 346 1.04 7.29 33.90
#